data_bb1764ae0b7f5acc536849b15e5e443e
#
_entry.id   bb1764ae0b7f5acc536849b15e5e443e
#
_cell.length_a   1.000
_cell.length_b   1.000
_cell.length_c   1.000
_cell.angle_alpha   90.00
_cell.angle_beta   90.00
_cell.angle_gamma   90.00
#
_symmetry.space_group_name_H-M   'P 1'
#
loop_
_entity.id
_entity.type
_entity.pdbx_description
1 polymer ?
#
loop_
_entity_poly.entity_id
_entity_poly.type
_entity_poly.pdbx_seq_one_letter_code
_entity_poly.pdbx_strand_id
1 'polypeptide(L)'
;MTGCDKEENLPAPNIPVDNNTEGYRMLLMGNSFFRPYAENLDVMAIEAGFVNHNSTIVNRGGLLGRPINFWNDSNSSEHSLIKSTLDQGNIDFFGMTSGHDSDNRVEGFKAWIEYALQNNPNVTIFISLAPFDFPNGDPESNRPDWDTFSADNGFSSIQEMFNFYINDIVHNEIVDQLRIEFPSTKIFTIPTGWATFNLYQMNIDSLLLDQINMFGSRNNSIFTDQKGHQGDIVLETGGLVWLNSIYNVDLSANTFETGFNTDLHEIAIDIINNHDAEYKN
;
A
#
# COMPACT_ATOMS: atom_id res chain seq x y z
N MET A 1 46.32 -29.59 -27.83
CA MET A 1 46.50 -28.66 -26.71
C MET A 1 45.28 -27.77 -26.73
N THR A 2 44.30 -28.11 -25.89
CA THR A 2 43.04 -27.39 -25.77
C THR A 2 43.10 -26.61 -24.46
N GLY A 3 43.19 -25.28 -24.60
CA GLY A 3 43.12 -24.37 -23.46
C GLY A 3 41.68 -24.26 -22.96
N CYS A 4 41.47 -24.59 -21.69
CA CYS A 4 40.24 -24.24 -20.96
C CYS A 4 40.40 -22.82 -20.43
N ASP A 5 39.60 -21.90 -20.99
CA ASP A 5 39.40 -20.59 -20.40
C ASP A 5 38.54 -20.76 -19.12
N LYS A 6 39.10 -20.39 -18.00
CA LYS A 6 38.35 -20.26 -16.74
C LYS A 6 37.60 -18.92 -16.76
N GLU A 7 36.31 -18.97 -16.82
CA GLU A 7 35.49 -17.81 -16.49
C GLU A 7 35.74 -17.41 -15.02
N GLU A 8 36.33 -16.25 -14.83
CA GLU A 8 36.45 -15.62 -13.53
C GLU A 8 35.04 -15.10 -13.11
N ASN A 9 34.45 -15.76 -12.10
CA ASN A 9 33.26 -15.25 -11.43
C ASN A 9 33.64 -13.96 -10.73
N LEU A 10 33.27 -12.83 -11.30
CA LEU A 10 33.29 -11.53 -10.61
C LEU A 10 32.26 -11.57 -9.46
N PRO A 11 32.65 -11.17 -8.25
CA PRO A 11 31.69 -11.06 -7.16
C PRO A 11 30.63 -10.03 -7.50
N ALA A 12 29.35 -10.33 -7.19
CA ALA A 12 28.24 -9.42 -7.35
C ALA A 12 28.55 -8.08 -6.63
N PRO A 13 28.13 -6.94 -7.18
CA PRO A 13 28.35 -5.65 -6.54
C PRO A 13 27.69 -5.65 -5.15
N ASN A 14 28.48 -5.39 -4.11
CA ASN A 14 27.97 -5.11 -2.76
C ASN A 14 27.17 -3.81 -2.84
N ILE A 15 25.86 -3.91 -2.95
CA ILE A 15 24.95 -2.79 -2.71
C ILE A 15 25.02 -2.54 -1.20
N PRO A 16 25.36 -1.34 -0.74
CA PRO A 16 25.31 -1.03 0.69
C PRO A 16 23.87 -1.22 1.15
N VAL A 17 23.63 -2.17 2.03
CA VAL A 17 22.38 -2.22 2.81
C VAL A 17 22.45 -0.98 3.71
N ASP A 18 21.56 -0.03 3.49
CA ASP A 18 21.39 1.12 4.38
C ASP A 18 20.87 0.57 5.72
N ASN A 19 21.78 0.38 6.67
CA ASN A 19 21.48 -0.15 8.00
C ASN A 19 20.84 0.95 8.87
N ASN A 20 19.81 1.65 8.36
CA ASN A 20 19.02 2.53 9.21
C ASN A 20 18.09 1.67 10.09
N THR A 21 18.62 1.12 11.17
CA THR A 21 17.86 0.37 12.18
C THR A 21 17.06 1.28 13.13
N GLU A 22 17.11 2.59 12.92
CA GLU A 22 16.48 3.53 13.85
C GLU A 22 14.94 3.60 13.68
N GLY A 23 14.43 3.32 12.50
CA GLY A 23 13.01 3.46 12.18
C GLY A 23 12.64 4.88 11.74
N TYR A 24 11.41 5.05 11.28
CA TYR A 24 10.88 6.32 10.77
C TYR A 24 9.71 6.82 11.62
N ARG A 25 9.56 8.15 11.69
CA ARG A 25 8.35 8.80 12.20
C ARG A 25 7.40 9.04 11.05
N MET A 26 6.21 8.50 11.15
CA MET A 26 5.23 8.53 10.06
C MET A 26 3.93 9.19 10.48
N LEU A 27 3.33 9.89 9.53
CA LEU A 27 1.91 10.24 9.57
C LEU A 27 1.21 9.44 8.48
N LEU A 28 0.20 8.68 8.86
CA LEU A 28 -0.52 7.75 8.00
C LEU A 28 -2.01 8.06 8.02
N MET A 29 -2.59 8.44 6.87
CA MET A 29 -4.01 8.78 6.82
C MET A 29 -4.76 8.05 5.71
N GLY A 30 -5.95 7.55 6.02
CA GLY A 30 -6.74 6.82 5.05
C GLY A 30 -8.08 6.32 5.57
N ASN A 31 -8.57 5.27 4.93
CA ASN A 31 -9.85 4.63 5.25
C ASN A 31 -9.65 3.25 5.92
N SER A 32 -10.73 2.47 6.00
CA SER A 32 -10.71 1.12 6.57
C SER A 32 -9.88 0.10 5.76
N PHE A 33 -9.59 0.39 4.48
CA PHE A 33 -8.70 -0.43 3.64
C PHE A 33 -7.23 -0.03 3.77
N PHE A 34 -6.93 1.11 4.37
CA PHE A 34 -5.57 1.62 4.61
C PHE A 34 -5.09 1.34 6.04
N ARG A 35 -5.96 1.62 7.02
CA ARG A 35 -5.61 1.55 8.45
C ARG A 35 -5.00 0.21 8.87
N PRO A 36 -5.55 -0.96 8.50
CA PRO A 36 -5.00 -2.23 8.98
C PRO A 36 -3.57 -2.50 8.50
N TYR A 37 -3.20 -2.03 7.32
CA TYR A 37 -1.81 -2.14 6.84
C TYR A 37 -0.86 -1.23 7.59
N ALA A 38 -1.32 -0.02 7.94
CA ALA A 38 -0.56 0.89 8.79
C ALA A 38 -0.32 0.30 10.18
N GLU A 39 -1.35 -0.30 10.79
CA GLU A 39 -1.26 -1.00 12.08
C GLU A 39 -0.32 -2.24 12.01
N ASN A 40 -0.35 -3.00 10.91
CA ASN A 40 0.57 -4.13 10.71
C ASN A 40 2.02 -3.66 10.54
N LEU A 41 2.24 -2.55 9.85
CA LEU A 41 3.59 -1.99 9.70
C LEU A 41 4.22 -1.65 11.05
N ASP A 42 3.44 -1.12 12.00
CA ASP A 42 3.94 -0.81 13.35
C ASP A 42 4.49 -2.06 14.06
N VAL A 43 3.90 -3.22 13.81
CA VAL A 43 4.38 -4.49 14.36
C VAL A 43 5.58 -5.01 13.57
N MET A 44 5.43 -5.15 12.26
CA MET A 44 6.43 -5.77 11.38
C MET A 44 7.74 -4.98 11.33
N ALA A 45 7.68 -3.64 11.38
CA ALA A 45 8.88 -2.81 11.40
C ALA A 45 9.71 -3.03 12.68
N ILE A 46 9.06 -3.11 13.83
CA ILE A 46 9.74 -3.37 15.10
C ILE A 46 10.36 -4.78 15.11
N GLU A 47 9.65 -5.80 14.62
CA GLU A 47 10.17 -7.16 14.52
C GLU A 47 11.31 -7.28 13.51
N ALA A 48 11.31 -6.46 12.46
CA ALA A 48 12.42 -6.35 11.51
C ALA A 48 13.62 -5.55 12.07
N GLY A 49 13.55 -5.05 13.30
CA GLY A 49 14.66 -4.38 13.99
C GLY A 49 14.62 -2.84 13.95
N PHE A 50 13.59 -2.22 13.39
CA PHE A 50 13.42 -0.76 13.33
C PHE A 50 12.76 -0.25 14.64
N VAL A 51 13.49 -0.35 15.73
CA VAL A 51 12.99 -0.18 17.10
C VAL A 51 12.42 1.21 17.42
N ASN A 52 12.79 2.23 16.65
CA ASN A 52 12.26 3.60 16.79
C ASN A 52 11.16 3.92 15.78
N HIS A 53 10.65 2.91 15.06
CA HIS A 53 9.48 3.11 14.23
C HIS A 53 8.30 3.63 15.07
N ASN A 54 7.67 4.69 14.59
CA ASN A 54 6.52 5.30 15.26
C ASN A 54 5.59 5.92 14.22
N SER A 55 4.33 5.55 14.23
CA SER A 55 3.34 6.13 13.34
C SER A 55 2.20 6.82 14.09
N THR A 56 1.72 7.92 13.54
CA THR A 56 0.42 8.51 13.89
C THR A 56 -0.57 8.11 12.80
N ILE A 57 -1.53 7.26 13.14
CA ILE A 57 -2.52 6.74 12.21
C ILE A 57 -3.84 7.51 12.38
N VAL A 58 -4.32 8.13 11.29
CA VAL A 58 -5.58 8.87 11.25
C VAL A 58 -6.50 8.26 10.21
N ASN A 59 -7.70 7.83 10.62
CA ASN A 59 -8.60 7.15 9.71
C ASN A 59 -10.05 7.58 9.84
N ARG A 60 -10.78 7.50 8.71
CA ARG A 60 -12.24 7.62 8.63
C ARG A 60 -12.80 6.53 7.72
N GLY A 61 -14.04 6.13 7.93
CA GLY A 61 -14.69 5.10 7.14
C GLY A 61 -14.98 5.53 5.69
N GLY A 62 -14.81 4.62 4.74
CA GLY A 62 -15.21 4.79 3.34
C GLY A 62 -14.65 6.05 2.68
N LEU A 63 -15.51 6.77 1.98
CA LEU A 63 -15.14 7.99 1.24
C LEU A 63 -14.60 9.10 2.15
N LEU A 64 -15.04 9.15 3.41
CA LEU A 64 -14.57 10.17 4.36
C LEU A 64 -13.08 10.05 4.67
N GLY A 65 -12.48 8.89 4.43
CA GLY A 65 -11.04 8.66 4.57
C GLY A 65 -10.18 9.11 3.38
N ARG A 66 -10.77 9.75 2.36
CA ARG A 66 -10.03 10.36 1.26
C ARG A 66 -9.27 11.61 1.73
N PRO A 67 -8.07 11.91 1.21
CA PRO A 67 -7.30 13.09 1.57
C PRO A 67 -8.07 14.40 1.51
N ILE A 68 -8.88 14.61 0.47
CA ILE A 68 -9.70 15.82 0.29
C ILE A 68 -10.75 15.99 1.40
N ASN A 69 -11.34 14.90 1.89
CA ASN A 69 -12.36 14.97 2.94
C ASN A 69 -11.79 15.29 4.32
N PHE A 70 -10.57 14.84 4.61
CA PHE A 70 -9.83 15.31 5.79
C PHE A 70 -9.48 16.79 5.69
N TRP A 71 -9.11 17.27 4.49
CA TRP A 71 -8.76 18.67 4.27
C TRP A 71 -9.95 19.60 4.44
N ASN A 72 -11.10 19.26 3.82
CA ASN A 72 -12.28 20.11 3.79
C ASN A 72 -13.00 20.18 5.14
N ASP A 73 -12.88 19.17 6.00
CA ASP A 73 -13.49 19.14 7.33
C ASP A 73 -12.57 19.74 8.39
N SER A 74 -12.29 21.04 8.25
CA SER A 74 -11.33 21.76 9.08
C SER A 74 -11.68 21.84 10.57
N ASN A 75 -12.92 21.52 10.94
CA ASN A 75 -13.38 21.52 12.33
C ASN A 75 -13.27 20.16 13.02
N SER A 76 -12.85 19.11 12.30
CA SER A 76 -12.74 17.78 12.86
C SER A 76 -11.48 17.60 13.72
N SER A 77 -11.57 16.64 14.64
CA SER A 77 -10.43 16.19 15.44
C SER A 77 -9.31 15.62 14.60
N GLU A 78 -9.66 14.89 13.52
CA GLU A 78 -8.72 14.26 12.62
C GLU A 78 -7.94 15.29 11.81
N HIS A 79 -8.60 16.32 11.24
CA HIS A 79 -7.92 17.43 10.57
C HIS A 79 -6.93 18.10 11.54
N SER A 80 -7.37 18.39 12.77
CA SER A 80 -6.53 19.01 13.79
C SER A 80 -5.35 18.13 14.18
N LEU A 81 -5.55 16.81 14.29
CA LEU A 81 -4.49 15.85 14.61
C LEU A 81 -3.45 15.76 13.48
N ILE A 82 -3.89 15.68 12.22
CA ILE A 82 -2.99 15.66 11.06
C ILE A 82 -2.12 16.93 11.07
N LYS A 83 -2.72 18.11 11.20
CA LYS A 83 -1.98 19.36 11.21
C LYS A 83 -1.01 19.45 12.37
N SER A 84 -1.45 19.17 13.59
CA SER A 84 -0.59 19.22 14.77
C SER A 84 0.58 18.23 14.71
N THR A 85 0.41 17.10 14.03
CA THR A 85 1.49 16.13 13.79
C THR A 85 2.49 16.68 12.79
N LEU A 86 2.03 17.26 11.68
CA LEU A 86 2.89 17.87 10.67
C LEU A 86 3.63 19.12 11.21
N ASP A 87 2.98 19.89 12.09
CA ASP A 87 3.57 21.08 12.72
C ASP A 87 4.78 20.79 13.62
N GLN A 88 4.96 19.52 14.04
CA GLN A 88 6.14 19.10 14.82
C GLN A 88 7.45 19.17 14.01
N GLY A 89 7.38 19.12 12.68
CA GLY A 89 8.54 19.27 11.80
C GLY A 89 9.53 18.11 11.85
N ASN A 90 9.07 16.90 12.17
CA ASN A 90 9.91 15.71 12.36
C ASN A 90 9.31 14.44 11.73
N ILE A 91 8.51 14.58 10.69
CA ILE A 91 7.92 13.48 9.95
C ILE A 91 8.82 13.09 8.79
N ASP A 92 9.23 11.81 8.77
CA ASP A 92 10.05 11.23 7.70
C ASP A 92 9.20 10.78 6.52
N PHE A 93 8.05 10.13 6.80
CA PHE A 93 7.11 9.67 5.79
C PHE A 93 5.69 10.14 6.06
N PHE A 94 5.02 10.61 5.01
CA PHE A 94 3.60 10.92 5.04
C PHE A 94 2.86 10.03 4.04
N GLY A 95 2.09 9.07 4.55
CA GLY A 95 1.35 8.08 3.77
C GLY A 95 -0.13 8.41 3.65
N MET A 96 -0.67 8.29 2.44
CA MET A 96 -2.08 8.54 2.12
C MET A 96 -2.69 7.38 1.34
N THR A 97 -3.98 7.10 1.55
CA THR A 97 -4.73 6.18 0.66
C THR A 97 -4.90 6.79 -0.73
N SER A 98 -4.96 5.96 -1.78
CA SER A 98 -5.17 6.41 -3.17
C SER A 98 -6.59 6.93 -3.46
N GLY A 99 -7.49 6.87 -2.48
CA GLY A 99 -8.86 7.39 -2.64
C GLY A 99 -8.85 8.90 -2.95
N HIS A 100 -9.55 9.29 -4.03
CA HIS A 100 -9.59 10.66 -4.53
C HIS A 100 -11.00 11.09 -4.91
N ASP A 101 -11.20 12.38 -5.17
CA ASP A 101 -12.44 12.91 -5.75
C ASP A 101 -12.39 12.74 -7.27
N SER A 102 -13.51 12.37 -7.91
CA SER A 102 -13.59 12.21 -9.37
C SER A 102 -13.41 13.52 -10.13
N ASP A 103 -13.85 14.64 -9.54
CA ASP A 103 -13.87 15.93 -10.21
C ASP A 103 -12.52 16.65 -10.12
N ASN A 104 -11.76 16.42 -9.04
CA ASN A 104 -10.40 16.95 -8.88
C ASN A 104 -9.53 15.96 -8.10
N ARG A 105 -8.89 15.06 -8.83
CA ARG A 105 -8.14 13.93 -8.25
C ARG A 105 -6.94 14.32 -7.41
N VAL A 106 -6.29 15.44 -7.74
CA VAL A 106 -5.01 15.85 -7.15
C VAL A 106 -5.18 16.72 -5.91
N GLU A 107 -6.29 17.47 -5.81
CA GLU A 107 -6.47 18.59 -4.85
C GLU A 107 -6.20 18.18 -3.39
N GLY A 108 -6.78 17.08 -2.95
CA GLY A 108 -6.60 16.65 -1.55
C GLY A 108 -5.17 16.26 -1.21
N PHE A 109 -4.48 15.59 -2.12
CA PHE A 109 -3.07 15.22 -1.96
C PHE A 109 -2.19 16.48 -1.96
N LYS A 110 -2.39 17.36 -2.94
CA LYS A 110 -1.65 18.60 -3.07
C LYS A 110 -1.75 19.48 -1.81
N ALA A 111 -2.97 19.70 -1.33
CA ALA A 111 -3.20 20.52 -0.14
C ALA A 111 -2.45 20.01 1.08
N TRP A 112 -2.46 18.70 1.31
CA TRP A 112 -1.74 18.09 2.42
C TRP A 112 -0.23 18.09 2.23
N ILE A 113 0.28 17.88 1.01
CA ILE A 113 1.72 17.93 0.71
C ILE A 113 2.24 19.38 0.89
N GLU A 114 1.53 20.38 0.35
CA GLU A 114 1.88 21.79 0.56
C GLU A 114 1.96 22.13 2.05
N TYR A 115 1.01 21.67 2.85
CA TYR A 115 1.01 21.90 4.29
C TYR A 115 2.18 21.17 4.98
N ALA A 116 2.40 19.92 4.64
CA ALA A 116 3.47 19.10 5.23
C ALA A 116 4.86 19.73 5.00
N LEU A 117 5.11 20.22 3.79
CA LEU A 117 6.41 20.80 3.41
C LEU A 117 6.75 22.09 4.15
N GLN A 118 5.78 22.78 4.77
CA GLN A 118 6.06 23.98 5.56
C GLN A 118 6.98 23.72 6.75
N ASN A 119 6.82 22.56 7.39
CA ASN A 119 7.59 22.19 8.58
C ASN A 119 8.45 20.91 8.38
N ASN A 120 8.16 20.11 7.34
CA ASN A 120 8.87 18.86 7.02
C ASN A 120 9.42 18.93 5.58
N PRO A 121 10.43 19.75 5.28
CA PRO A 121 10.89 20.00 3.90
C PRO A 121 11.51 18.78 3.21
N ASN A 122 11.89 17.77 3.99
CA ASN A 122 12.49 16.52 3.49
C ASN A 122 11.54 15.30 3.59
N VAL A 123 10.26 15.53 3.90
CA VAL A 123 9.30 14.42 4.03
C VAL A 123 9.17 13.65 2.72
N THR A 124 9.18 12.33 2.83
CA THR A 124 8.86 11.43 1.72
C THR A 124 7.36 11.14 1.73
N ILE A 125 6.72 11.23 0.57
CA ILE A 125 5.28 11.00 0.40
C ILE A 125 5.07 9.63 -0.22
N PHE A 126 4.11 8.86 0.29
CA PHE A 126 3.64 7.70 -0.44
C PHE A 126 2.12 7.64 -0.54
N ILE A 127 1.65 7.03 -1.63
CA ILE A 127 0.25 6.75 -1.87
C ILE A 127 0.07 5.24 -1.89
N SER A 128 -0.72 4.71 -0.94
CA SER A 128 -1.07 3.29 -0.92
C SER A 128 -2.21 3.02 -1.89
N LEU A 129 -1.94 2.17 -2.88
CA LEU A 129 -2.89 1.77 -3.92
C LEU A 129 -3.90 0.77 -3.32
N ALA A 130 -5.00 1.30 -2.78
CA ALA A 130 -6.04 0.50 -2.16
C ALA A 130 -6.78 -0.38 -3.18
N PRO A 131 -7.25 -1.58 -2.81
CA PRO A 131 -8.13 -2.38 -3.65
C PRO A 131 -9.49 -1.70 -3.82
N PHE A 132 -10.25 -2.13 -4.81
CA PHE A 132 -11.66 -1.76 -4.93
C PHE A 132 -12.49 -2.44 -3.83
N ASP A 133 -13.58 -1.78 -3.41
CA ASP A 133 -14.61 -2.42 -2.60
C ASP A 133 -15.15 -3.66 -3.34
N PHE A 134 -15.49 -4.71 -2.59
CA PHE A 134 -16.15 -5.87 -3.20
C PHE A 134 -17.60 -5.48 -3.55
N PRO A 135 -18.05 -5.71 -4.79
CA PRO A 135 -19.29 -5.11 -5.29
C PRO A 135 -20.55 -5.53 -4.54
N ASN A 136 -20.58 -6.76 -4.01
CA ASN A 136 -21.74 -7.29 -3.28
C ASN A 136 -21.96 -6.59 -1.91
N GLY A 137 -20.98 -5.85 -1.42
CA GLY A 137 -21.10 -5.07 -0.18
C GLY A 137 -21.71 -3.69 -0.38
N ASP A 138 -21.91 -3.26 -1.62
CA ASP A 138 -22.62 -2.03 -1.95
C ASP A 138 -24.12 -2.32 -2.13
N PRO A 139 -25.01 -1.84 -1.23
CA PRO A 139 -26.45 -2.10 -1.32
C PRO A 139 -27.09 -1.48 -2.59
N GLU A 140 -26.44 -0.53 -3.25
CA GLU A 140 -26.87 0.05 -4.51
C GLU A 140 -26.32 -0.70 -5.72
N SER A 141 -25.33 -1.59 -5.52
CA SER A 141 -24.75 -2.43 -6.55
C SER A 141 -25.60 -3.70 -6.75
N ASN A 142 -26.06 -3.91 -7.97
CA ASN A 142 -26.68 -5.19 -8.37
C ASN A 142 -25.64 -6.23 -8.83
N ARG A 143 -24.35 -6.00 -8.56
CA ARG A 143 -23.24 -6.81 -9.02
C ARG A 143 -22.83 -7.81 -7.94
N PRO A 144 -22.78 -9.12 -8.22
CA PRO A 144 -22.46 -10.13 -7.22
C PRO A 144 -20.95 -10.23 -6.94
N ASP A 145 -20.08 -9.85 -7.90
CA ASP A 145 -18.66 -10.12 -7.90
C ASP A 145 -17.87 -9.11 -8.73
N TRP A 146 -16.55 -9.23 -8.68
CA TRP A 146 -15.65 -8.37 -9.46
C TRP A 146 -15.64 -8.68 -10.96
N ASP A 147 -15.98 -9.91 -11.38
CA ASP A 147 -16.05 -10.26 -12.80
C ASP A 147 -17.17 -9.46 -13.47
N THR A 148 -18.36 -9.45 -12.85
CA THR A 148 -19.48 -8.63 -13.31
C THR A 148 -19.13 -7.13 -13.24
N PHE A 149 -18.48 -6.70 -12.16
CA PHE A 149 -18.10 -5.30 -11.99
C PHE A 149 -17.10 -4.83 -13.05
N SER A 150 -16.06 -5.62 -13.34
CA SER A 150 -15.07 -5.28 -14.36
C SER A 150 -15.67 -5.29 -15.76
N ALA A 151 -16.49 -6.30 -16.09
CA ALA A 151 -17.16 -6.40 -17.38
C ALA A 151 -18.11 -5.22 -17.67
N ASP A 152 -18.88 -4.79 -16.67
CA ASP A 152 -19.75 -3.61 -16.77
C ASP A 152 -18.98 -2.30 -17.01
N ASN A 153 -17.71 -2.26 -16.59
CA ASN A 153 -16.81 -1.13 -16.84
C ASN A 153 -15.95 -1.30 -18.10
N GLY A 154 -16.17 -2.37 -18.89
CA GLY A 154 -15.50 -2.60 -20.17
C GLY A 154 -14.14 -3.30 -20.08
N PHE A 155 -13.83 -3.92 -18.95
CA PHE A 155 -12.59 -4.67 -18.72
C PHE A 155 -12.84 -6.18 -18.75
N SER A 156 -11.82 -6.96 -19.14
CA SER A 156 -11.91 -8.42 -19.21
C SER A 156 -11.75 -9.08 -17.83
N SER A 157 -11.18 -8.38 -16.87
CA SER A 157 -10.98 -8.87 -15.49
C SER A 157 -10.78 -7.71 -14.51
N ILE A 158 -10.94 -8.00 -13.21
CA ILE A 158 -10.68 -7.02 -12.16
C ILE A 158 -9.20 -6.61 -12.12
N GLN A 159 -8.27 -7.51 -12.45
CA GLN A 159 -6.85 -7.24 -12.51
C GLN A 159 -6.53 -6.24 -13.64
N GLU A 160 -7.13 -6.39 -14.82
CA GLU A 160 -7.00 -5.42 -15.91
C GLU A 160 -7.53 -4.06 -15.50
N MET A 161 -8.73 -4.02 -14.89
CA MET A 161 -9.33 -2.78 -14.40
C MET A 161 -8.46 -2.11 -13.33
N PHE A 162 -7.87 -2.88 -12.42
CA PHE A 162 -7.00 -2.35 -11.38
C PHE A 162 -5.66 -1.85 -11.95
N ASN A 163 -5.10 -2.53 -12.94
CA ASN A 163 -3.93 -2.04 -13.69
C ASN A 163 -4.22 -0.68 -14.35
N PHE A 164 -5.37 -0.55 -15.02
CA PHE A 164 -5.78 0.73 -15.58
C PHE A 164 -5.91 1.81 -14.50
N TYR A 165 -6.57 1.49 -13.38
CA TYR A 165 -6.70 2.43 -12.27
C TYR A 165 -5.34 2.89 -11.73
N ILE A 166 -4.41 1.96 -11.56
CA ILE A 166 -3.06 2.28 -11.08
C ILE A 166 -2.34 3.19 -12.09
N ASN A 167 -2.22 2.75 -13.33
CA ASN A 167 -1.35 3.38 -14.31
C ASN A 167 -1.95 4.69 -14.85
N ASP A 168 -3.22 4.65 -15.28
CA ASP A 168 -3.81 5.80 -15.95
C ASP A 168 -4.37 6.83 -14.98
N ILE A 169 -4.87 6.39 -13.81
CA ILE A 169 -5.46 7.32 -12.86
C ILE A 169 -4.46 7.71 -11.77
N VAL A 170 -3.92 6.74 -11.01
CA VAL A 170 -3.10 7.12 -9.85
C VAL A 170 -1.71 7.58 -10.27
N HIS A 171 -1.04 6.85 -11.16
CA HIS A 171 0.30 7.21 -11.61
C HIS A 171 0.28 8.46 -12.49
N ASN A 172 -0.40 8.42 -13.64
CA ASN A 172 -0.35 9.51 -14.62
C ASN A 172 -1.10 10.77 -14.17
N GLU A 173 -2.32 10.64 -13.62
CA GLU A 173 -3.13 11.82 -13.31
C GLU A 173 -2.94 12.36 -11.87
N ILE A 174 -2.38 11.56 -10.95
CA ILE A 174 -2.14 12.02 -9.57
C ILE A 174 -0.65 12.14 -9.29
N VAL A 175 0.11 11.03 -9.31
CA VAL A 175 1.52 11.04 -8.86
C VAL A 175 2.38 11.92 -9.75
N ASP A 176 2.25 11.81 -11.08
CA ASP A 176 3.06 12.61 -12.00
C ASP A 176 2.73 14.10 -11.91
N GLN A 177 1.45 14.45 -11.73
CA GLN A 177 1.07 15.85 -11.49
C GLN A 177 1.65 16.37 -10.18
N LEU A 178 1.62 15.57 -9.10
CA LEU A 178 2.22 15.94 -7.83
C LEU A 178 3.74 16.09 -7.94
N ARG A 179 4.42 15.24 -8.71
CA ARG A 179 5.87 15.36 -8.97
C ARG A 179 6.24 16.60 -9.77
N ILE A 180 5.37 17.02 -10.70
CA ILE A 180 5.55 18.30 -11.42
C ILE A 180 5.42 19.48 -10.48
N GLU A 181 4.45 19.46 -9.56
CA GLU A 181 4.24 20.55 -8.60
C GLU A 181 5.28 20.56 -7.47
N PHE A 182 5.75 19.39 -7.04
CA PHE A 182 6.72 19.22 -5.94
C PHE A 182 7.98 18.48 -6.41
N PRO A 183 8.77 19.07 -7.34
CA PRO A 183 9.87 18.35 -8.02
C PRO A 183 11.03 17.97 -7.09
N SER A 184 11.11 18.54 -5.90
CA SER A 184 12.13 18.22 -4.89
C SER A 184 11.65 17.21 -3.85
N THR A 185 10.36 16.80 -3.90
CA THR A 185 9.77 15.89 -2.94
C THR A 185 9.72 14.48 -3.54
N LYS A 186 10.23 13.51 -2.81
CA LYS A 186 10.10 12.10 -3.22
C LYS A 186 8.65 11.66 -3.02
N ILE A 187 8.02 11.20 -4.11
CA ILE A 187 6.64 10.69 -4.12
C ILE A 187 6.64 9.32 -4.80
N PHE A 188 6.16 8.30 -4.11
CA PHE A 188 6.08 6.93 -4.62
C PHE A 188 4.75 6.27 -4.28
N THR A 189 4.50 5.08 -4.82
CA THR A 189 3.29 4.30 -4.53
C THR A 189 3.62 2.94 -3.93
N ILE A 190 2.70 2.41 -3.11
CA ILE A 190 2.78 1.06 -2.57
C ILE A 190 1.65 0.23 -3.18
N PRO A 191 1.93 -0.89 -3.85
CA PRO A 191 0.95 -1.68 -4.59
C PRO A 191 0.08 -2.59 -3.68
N THR A 192 -0.48 -2.02 -2.61
CA THR A 192 -1.18 -2.70 -1.52
C THR A 192 -2.35 -3.56 -2.01
N GLY A 193 -3.14 -3.05 -2.97
CA GLY A 193 -4.34 -3.73 -3.46
C GLY A 193 -4.06 -5.05 -4.18
N TRP A 194 -2.86 -5.25 -4.70
CA TRP A 194 -2.48 -6.52 -5.34
C TRP A 194 -2.45 -7.68 -4.35
N ALA A 195 -2.19 -7.45 -3.06
CA ALA A 195 -2.33 -8.50 -2.04
C ALA A 195 -3.76 -9.06 -2.02
N THR A 196 -4.76 -8.17 -2.13
CA THR A 196 -6.17 -8.58 -2.18
C THR A 196 -6.50 -9.37 -3.45
N PHE A 197 -6.14 -8.83 -4.64
CA PHE A 197 -6.51 -9.47 -5.91
C PHE A 197 -5.77 -10.78 -6.17
N ASN A 198 -4.49 -10.88 -5.80
CA ASN A 198 -3.72 -12.11 -5.96
C ASN A 198 -4.26 -13.22 -5.05
N LEU A 199 -4.47 -12.94 -3.77
CA LEU A 199 -4.99 -13.94 -2.83
C LEU A 199 -6.45 -14.30 -3.11
N TYR A 200 -7.27 -13.37 -3.57
CA TYR A 200 -8.63 -13.66 -4.08
C TYR A 200 -8.57 -14.66 -5.23
N GLN A 201 -7.71 -14.41 -6.23
CA GLN A 201 -7.56 -15.33 -7.37
C GLN A 201 -7.01 -16.68 -6.96
N MET A 202 -5.97 -16.72 -6.12
CA MET A 202 -5.41 -17.97 -5.59
C MET A 202 -6.43 -18.77 -4.81
N ASN A 203 -7.34 -18.13 -4.08
CA ASN A 203 -8.43 -18.81 -3.38
C ASN A 203 -9.42 -19.46 -4.36
N ILE A 204 -9.81 -18.73 -5.41
CA ILE A 204 -10.69 -19.27 -6.48
C ILE A 204 -10.04 -20.49 -7.15
N ASP A 205 -8.75 -20.38 -7.47
CA ASP A 205 -7.98 -21.40 -8.18
C ASP A 205 -7.53 -22.56 -7.27
N SER A 206 -7.87 -22.53 -5.96
CA SER A 206 -7.48 -23.52 -4.96
C SER A 206 -5.95 -23.70 -4.85
N LEU A 207 -5.20 -22.61 -4.96
CA LEU A 207 -3.73 -22.56 -4.88
C LEU A 207 -3.20 -22.26 -3.48
N LEU A 208 -4.05 -21.82 -2.55
CA LEU A 208 -3.66 -21.59 -1.16
C LEU A 208 -3.41 -22.92 -0.44
N LEU A 209 -2.35 -23.00 0.35
CA LEU A 209 -2.04 -24.18 1.18
C LEU A 209 -2.91 -24.25 2.44
N ASP A 210 -3.55 -23.16 2.79
CA ASP A 210 -4.43 -23.01 3.94
C ASP A 210 -5.91 -23.17 3.54
N GLN A 211 -6.73 -23.58 4.50
CA GLN A 211 -8.19 -23.62 4.29
C GLN A 211 -8.78 -22.22 4.53
N ILE A 212 -8.82 -21.43 3.49
CA ILE A 212 -9.29 -20.05 3.51
C ILE A 212 -10.65 -19.97 2.79
N ASN A 213 -11.65 -19.41 3.49
CA ASN A 213 -12.94 -19.09 2.90
C ASN A 213 -12.90 -17.78 2.13
N MET A 214 -13.78 -17.60 1.16
CA MET A 214 -13.92 -16.30 0.51
C MET A 214 -14.38 -15.23 1.51
N PHE A 215 -15.41 -15.55 2.32
CA PHE A 215 -15.93 -14.69 3.37
C PHE A 215 -15.98 -15.44 4.69
N GLY A 216 -15.62 -14.77 5.80
CA GLY A 216 -15.63 -15.43 7.11
C GLY A 216 -14.98 -14.60 8.21
N SER A 217 -14.47 -15.30 9.22
CA SER A 217 -13.70 -14.64 10.29
C SER A 217 -12.32 -14.22 9.78
N ARG A 218 -11.77 -13.19 10.40
CA ARG A 218 -10.53 -12.53 10.00
C ARG A 218 -9.37 -13.51 9.78
N ASN A 219 -9.24 -14.53 10.63
CA ASN A 219 -8.13 -15.47 10.61
C ASN A 219 -8.25 -16.62 9.58
N ASN A 220 -9.39 -16.77 8.89
CA ASN A 220 -9.63 -17.88 7.97
C ASN A 220 -10.38 -17.48 6.69
N SER A 221 -10.31 -16.22 6.29
CA SER A 221 -10.99 -15.76 5.08
C SER A 221 -10.17 -14.73 4.31
N ILE A 222 -10.49 -14.59 3.02
CA ILE A 222 -10.00 -13.47 2.20
C ILE A 222 -10.67 -12.19 2.66
N PHE A 223 -12.01 -12.20 2.87
CA PHE A 223 -12.79 -11.05 3.30
C PHE A 223 -13.55 -11.33 4.59
N THR A 224 -13.60 -10.32 5.45
CA THR A 224 -14.33 -10.39 6.73
C THR A 224 -15.79 -9.96 6.60
N ASP A 225 -16.14 -9.29 5.50
CA ASP A 225 -17.50 -8.84 5.21
C ASP A 225 -17.74 -8.70 3.70
N GLN A 226 -18.99 -8.41 3.34
CA GLN A 226 -19.41 -8.27 1.94
C GLN A 226 -18.86 -7.03 1.23
N LYS A 227 -18.27 -6.10 1.97
CA LYS A 227 -17.60 -4.93 1.40
C LYS A 227 -16.17 -5.25 0.93
N GLY A 228 -15.61 -6.38 1.38
CA GLY A 228 -14.27 -6.81 1.03
C GLY A 228 -13.19 -6.34 2.01
N HIS A 229 -13.56 -6.02 3.27
CA HIS A 229 -12.52 -5.80 4.28
C HIS A 229 -11.70 -7.07 4.47
N GLN A 230 -10.40 -6.92 4.49
CA GLN A 230 -9.42 -7.99 4.37
C GLN A 230 -9.37 -8.89 5.60
N GLY A 231 -9.18 -10.20 5.37
CA GLY A 231 -8.75 -11.16 6.37
C GLY A 231 -7.24 -11.09 6.62
N ASP A 232 -6.76 -11.80 7.65
CA ASP A 232 -5.37 -11.72 8.08
C ASP A 232 -4.38 -12.14 6.99
N ILE A 233 -4.70 -13.14 6.17
CA ILE A 233 -3.84 -13.57 5.06
C ILE A 233 -3.54 -12.42 4.08
N VAL A 234 -4.54 -11.60 3.77
CA VAL A 234 -4.39 -10.43 2.89
C VAL A 234 -3.63 -9.31 3.60
N LEU A 235 -3.93 -9.10 4.87
CA LEU A 235 -3.31 -8.04 5.67
C LEU A 235 -1.83 -8.30 5.92
N GLU A 236 -1.45 -9.53 6.20
CA GLU A 236 -0.04 -9.90 6.39
C GLU A 236 0.74 -9.78 5.08
N THR A 237 0.19 -10.26 3.97
CA THR A 237 0.82 -10.08 2.65
C THR A 237 1.02 -8.60 2.30
N GLY A 238 -0.02 -7.78 2.45
CA GLY A 238 0.09 -6.35 2.19
C GLY A 238 1.01 -5.62 3.19
N GLY A 239 1.08 -6.07 4.44
CA GLY A 239 2.03 -5.59 5.45
C GLY A 239 3.48 -5.84 5.05
N LEU A 240 3.79 -7.03 4.51
CA LEU A 240 5.11 -7.36 3.95
C LEU A 240 5.45 -6.48 2.73
N VAL A 241 4.47 -6.19 1.86
CA VAL A 241 4.64 -5.24 0.75
C VAL A 241 4.99 -3.85 1.28
N TRP A 242 4.32 -3.38 2.34
CA TRP A 242 4.64 -2.10 2.97
C TRP A 242 6.02 -2.09 3.61
N LEU A 243 6.38 -3.15 4.34
CA LEU A 243 7.69 -3.28 5.00
C LEU A 243 8.83 -3.17 3.99
N ASN A 244 8.74 -3.90 2.88
CA ASN A 244 9.75 -3.79 1.82
C ASN A 244 9.72 -2.40 1.17
N SER A 245 8.55 -1.87 0.78
CA SER A 245 8.44 -0.60 0.06
C SER A 245 8.96 0.59 0.86
N ILE A 246 8.85 0.57 2.18
CA ILE A 246 9.24 1.68 3.07
C ILE A 246 10.66 1.49 3.59
N TYR A 247 10.99 0.28 4.04
CA TYR A 247 12.24 -0.02 4.73
C TYR A 247 13.26 -0.77 3.87
N ASN A 248 12.89 -1.14 2.63
CA ASN A 248 13.72 -1.93 1.74
C ASN A 248 14.21 -3.26 2.36
N VAL A 249 13.37 -3.87 3.21
CA VAL A 249 13.67 -5.16 3.83
C VAL A 249 13.68 -6.25 2.77
N ASP A 250 14.76 -7.04 2.74
CA ASP A 250 14.82 -8.24 1.89
C ASP A 250 13.84 -9.30 2.43
N LEU A 251 12.70 -9.45 1.77
CA LEU A 251 11.67 -10.40 2.19
C LEU A 251 12.10 -11.85 2.03
N SER A 252 13.08 -12.16 1.17
CA SER A 252 13.61 -13.52 1.04
C SER A 252 14.43 -13.98 2.26
N ALA A 253 14.93 -13.03 3.04
CA ALA A 253 15.69 -13.25 4.25
C ALA A 253 14.94 -12.82 5.54
N ASN A 254 13.75 -12.24 5.38
CA ASN A 254 12.95 -11.77 6.50
C ASN A 254 12.35 -12.96 7.27
N THR A 255 12.42 -12.90 8.60
CA THR A 255 12.01 -13.99 9.49
C THR A 255 10.67 -13.74 10.18
N PHE A 256 9.89 -12.76 9.72
CA PHE A 256 8.53 -12.55 10.22
C PHE A 256 7.71 -13.82 9.99
N GLU A 257 7.20 -14.41 11.07
CA GLU A 257 6.36 -15.60 10.99
C GLU A 257 4.92 -15.19 10.66
N THR A 258 4.50 -15.45 9.43
CA THR A 258 3.08 -15.31 9.07
C THR A 258 2.27 -16.45 9.70
N GLY A 259 0.99 -16.21 9.98
CA GLY A 259 0.10 -17.23 10.53
C GLY A 259 -0.34 -18.32 9.54
N PHE A 260 0.31 -18.43 8.34
CA PHE A 260 -0.15 -19.24 7.23
C PHE A 260 0.94 -20.17 6.69
N ASN A 261 0.50 -21.32 6.09
CA ASN A 261 1.38 -22.24 5.39
C ASN A 261 1.69 -21.78 3.94
N THR A 262 0.81 -20.97 3.36
CA THR A 262 1.03 -20.28 2.09
C THR A 262 2.18 -19.30 2.24
N ASP A 263 3.15 -19.32 1.33
CA ASP A 263 4.32 -18.42 1.39
C ASP A 263 3.92 -16.99 1.03
N LEU A 264 3.58 -16.21 2.06
CA LEU A 264 3.18 -14.80 1.88
C LEU A 264 4.36 -13.89 1.55
N HIS A 265 5.59 -14.29 1.87
CA HIS A 265 6.80 -13.56 1.49
C HIS A 265 7.02 -13.63 -0.02
N GLU A 266 6.91 -14.85 -0.62
CA GLU A 266 7.02 -15.03 -2.07
C GLU A 266 5.94 -14.20 -2.80
N ILE A 267 4.69 -14.25 -2.34
CA ILE A 267 3.60 -13.46 -2.92
C ILE A 267 3.88 -11.95 -2.83
N ALA A 268 4.38 -11.47 -1.69
CA ALA A 268 4.73 -10.07 -1.52
C ALA A 268 5.90 -9.64 -2.41
N ILE A 269 6.93 -10.51 -2.56
CA ILE A 269 8.06 -10.30 -3.50
C ILE A 269 7.55 -10.16 -4.93
N ASP A 270 6.66 -11.05 -5.37
CA ASP A 270 6.09 -11.00 -6.71
C ASP A 270 5.28 -9.72 -6.95
N ILE A 271 4.48 -9.29 -5.98
CA ILE A 271 3.75 -8.01 -6.05
C ILE A 271 4.72 -6.84 -6.23
N ILE A 272 5.79 -6.80 -5.43
CA ILE A 272 6.78 -5.74 -5.48
C ILE A 272 7.55 -5.77 -6.81
N ASN A 273 7.96 -6.95 -7.28
CA ASN A 273 8.70 -7.09 -8.53
C ASN A 273 7.89 -6.60 -9.74
N ASN A 274 6.58 -6.85 -9.75
CA ASN A 274 5.67 -6.45 -10.81
C ASN A 274 5.21 -4.98 -10.71
N HIS A 275 5.49 -4.29 -9.61
CA HIS A 275 5.20 -2.87 -9.51
C HIS A 275 6.15 -2.06 -10.40
N ASP A 276 5.63 -0.99 -11.02
CA ASP A 276 6.42 -0.15 -11.91
C ASP A 276 7.59 0.50 -11.17
N ALA A 277 8.81 0.31 -11.71
CA ALA A 277 10.04 0.77 -11.11
C ALA A 277 10.11 2.31 -10.95
N GLU A 278 9.42 3.06 -11.81
CA GLU A 278 9.38 4.52 -11.72
C GLU A 278 8.58 5.02 -10.52
N TYR A 279 7.72 4.18 -9.96
CA TYR A 279 6.85 4.53 -8.81
C TYR A 279 7.25 3.83 -7.50
N LYS A 280 8.38 3.10 -7.47
CA LYS A 280 8.96 2.53 -6.25
C LYS A 280 9.69 3.58 -5.41
N ASN A 281 9.93 3.24 -4.12
CA ASN A 281 10.68 4.07 -3.16
C ASN A 281 12.18 4.19 -3.48
#